data_2ac3d1ddeb38abcb6900639af272aa96
#
_entry.id   2ac3d1ddeb38abcb6900639af272aa96
#
_cell.length_a   1.000
_cell.length_b   1.000
_cell.length_c   1.000
_cell.angle_alpha   90.00
_cell.angle_beta   90.00
_cell.angle_gamma   90.00
#
_symmetry.space_group_name_H-M   'P 1'
#
loop_
_entity.id
_entity.type
_entity.pdbx_description
1 polymer ?
#
loop_
_entity_poly.entity_id
_entity_poly.type
_entity_poly.pdbx_seq_one_letter_code
_entity_poly.pdbx_strand_id
1 'polypeptide(L)'
;MALASSLAHASAFQPDLTVLSDDIAYDVHADGTFTDVETESIRIDTKGGALQAAQIPLLYSKTLQDLTVEEAYTTTPDGKRIDVTPDRIFEQQSSENADASSFDDGRLTTVMFPALEVGATVTLRTRRTERVPLFPGQFSATEHFRNERAFKSATVTVRAPSTLKLYVDAVGMSGGRAESGSADTQIWHWSLSDTPAHAQELGSVFVTDVSPRVAVTTFPSYAALGAAYLKRAEPKAAVTPAIRTLADRLTEGVSDPKVQAERIYDWVSTHIRYDAFNLGAGGIVPHDADSVLKNEFGDCKDHATLLQALLAAKGIRSAPVLVNDGEAYWLPKAAAPLAVFNHVMTYLPDLKTYADTTTGVARFGTLSYNELGKPALVTDNGMGNAEVVTLPTLDANSSGEVTTLHVTLESNGDLNGTAEVEPKGTMEWVSRKIFSSFAPIAARQVAKSTLSYNGEKGTGDYHHGDVYDLSQPFVYQSEFQVPQYARFPGPGAIQVPLGTNGFGNIASIFPFFEPETCDFAMPFPNRHVVETTILTLPDGVKPTSLPLSVDIASPLGAYRSSYAFHDGVVTVIRDLTISHPGVLVQPDQYPALRKMALAVQRDFHSRITY
;
A
#
# COMPACT_ATOMS: atom_id res chain seq x y z
N MET A 1 6.56 -39.69 37.91
CA MET A 1 6.68 -39.64 36.45
C MET A 1 6.64 -38.17 36.07
N ALA A 2 7.78 -37.60 35.79
CA ALA A 2 7.91 -36.18 35.36
C ALA A 2 7.67 -36.14 33.85
N LEU A 3 6.62 -35.44 33.43
CA LEU A 3 6.39 -35.11 32.03
C LEU A 3 7.39 -33.96 31.65
N ALA A 4 8.39 -34.32 30.87
CA ALA A 4 9.24 -33.35 30.20
C ALA A 4 8.41 -32.71 29.07
N SER A 5 8.01 -31.46 29.26
CA SER A 5 7.51 -30.60 28.19
C SER A 5 8.66 -30.33 27.20
N SER A 6 8.61 -30.94 26.03
CA SER A 6 9.44 -30.55 24.91
C SER A 6 8.99 -29.15 24.47
N LEU A 7 9.77 -28.13 24.83
CA LEU A 7 9.73 -26.84 24.16
C LEU A 7 10.06 -27.10 22.68
N ALA A 8 9.07 -27.03 21.83
CA ALA A 8 9.28 -26.94 20.39
C ALA A 8 10.05 -25.61 20.16
N HIS A 9 11.34 -25.71 19.90
CA HIS A 9 12.09 -24.58 19.37
C HIS A 9 11.45 -24.27 18.00
N ALA A 10 10.89 -23.08 17.87
CA ALA A 10 10.60 -22.56 16.54
C ALA A 10 11.88 -22.71 15.71
N SER A 11 11.83 -23.38 14.59
CA SER A 11 12.99 -23.49 13.71
C SER A 11 13.39 -22.05 13.33
N ALA A 12 14.67 -21.70 13.55
CA ALA A 12 15.16 -20.40 13.15
C ALA A 12 14.82 -20.18 11.67
N PHE A 13 14.36 -18.98 11.34
CA PHE A 13 14.05 -18.60 9.95
C PHE A 13 15.28 -18.88 9.08
N GLN A 14 15.10 -19.66 8.02
CA GLN A 14 16.13 -19.93 7.04
C GLN A 14 15.83 -19.11 5.78
N PRO A 15 16.66 -18.13 5.44
CA PRO A 15 16.47 -17.34 4.22
C PRO A 15 16.65 -18.21 2.99
N ASP A 16 15.96 -17.88 1.92
CA ASP A 16 16.14 -18.51 0.61
C ASP A 16 17.48 -18.16 -0.03
N LEU A 17 17.99 -16.97 0.29
CA LEU A 17 19.18 -16.36 -0.29
C LEU A 17 20.05 -15.72 0.80
N THR A 18 21.37 -15.83 0.68
CA THR A 18 22.36 -15.09 1.47
C THR A 18 23.20 -14.20 0.56
N VAL A 19 23.21 -12.90 0.79
CA VAL A 19 24.12 -11.96 0.13
C VAL A 19 25.51 -12.13 0.74
N LEU A 20 26.47 -12.59 -0.05
CA LEU A 20 27.85 -12.78 0.36
C LEU A 20 28.60 -11.45 0.33
N SER A 21 28.39 -10.67 -0.71
CA SER A 21 28.84 -9.29 -0.83
C SER A 21 27.89 -8.49 -1.71
N ASP A 22 27.71 -7.21 -1.39
CA ASP A 22 27.01 -6.22 -2.18
C ASP A 22 27.79 -4.91 -2.07
N ASP A 23 28.52 -4.56 -3.14
CA ASP A 23 29.42 -3.41 -3.18
C ASP A 23 28.88 -2.39 -4.17
N ILE A 24 28.37 -1.25 -3.65
CA ILE A 24 27.79 -0.16 -4.42
C ILE A 24 28.71 1.05 -4.35
N ALA A 25 29.10 1.60 -5.51
CA ALA A 25 30.00 2.75 -5.60
C ALA A 25 29.43 3.82 -6.54
N TYR A 26 29.19 5.01 -6.01
CA TYR A 26 28.75 6.21 -6.72
C TYR A 26 29.94 7.15 -6.98
N ASP A 27 30.12 7.56 -8.24
CA ASP A 27 30.97 8.67 -8.64
C ASP A 27 30.08 9.84 -9.10
N VAL A 28 29.95 10.87 -8.28
CA VAL A 28 29.01 11.99 -8.45
C VAL A 28 29.75 13.19 -9.05
N HIS A 29 29.14 13.82 -10.07
CA HIS A 29 29.68 15.01 -10.73
C HIS A 29 29.04 16.31 -10.20
N ALA A 30 29.68 17.45 -10.48
CA ALA A 30 29.25 18.77 -9.97
C ALA A 30 27.87 19.21 -10.50
N ASP A 31 27.42 18.68 -11.61
CA ASP A 31 26.12 18.96 -12.23
C ASP A 31 24.98 18.04 -11.75
N GLY A 32 25.27 17.13 -10.82
CA GLY A 32 24.31 16.18 -10.27
C GLY A 32 24.21 14.87 -11.05
N THR A 33 24.89 14.73 -12.19
CA THR A 33 25.04 13.44 -12.87
C THR A 33 25.94 12.52 -12.06
N PHE A 34 25.81 11.20 -12.28
CA PHE A 34 26.62 10.22 -11.57
C PHE A 34 26.79 8.93 -12.39
N THR A 35 27.76 8.14 -11.99
CA THR A 35 27.87 6.74 -12.36
C THR A 35 27.84 5.90 -11.09
N ASP A 36 26.99 4.89 -11.03
CA ASP A 36 27.04 3.85 -10.01
C ASP A 36 27.51 2.53 -10.62
N VAL A 37 28.31 1.84 -9.83
CA VAL A 37 28.73 0.46 -10.11
C VAL A 37 28.35 -0.38 -8.91
N GLU A 38 27.52 -1.39 -9.14
CA GLU A 38 27.11 -2.36 -8.15
C GLU A 38 27.68 -3.73 -8.49
N THR A 39 28.19 -4.43 -7.49
CA THR A 39 28.64 -5.82 -7.61
C THR A 39 28.00 -6.63 -6.49
N GLU A 40 26.99 -7.42 -6.83
CA GLU A 40 26.29 -8.27 -5.88
C GLU A 40 26.66 -9.76 -6.10
N SER A 41 26.93 -10.47 -5.00
CA SER A 41 27.16 -11.92 -4.99
C SER A 41 26.21 -12.58 -4.01
N ILE A 42 25.32 -13.46 -4.51
CA ILE A 42 24.24 -14.07 -3.72
C ILE A 42 24.39 -15.58 -3.75
N ARG A 43 24.44 -16.22 -2.56
CA ARG A 43 24.37 -17.67 -2.45
C ARG A 43 22.94 -18.16 -2.38
N ILE A 44 22.67 -19.24 -3.07
CA ILE A 44 21.37 -19.93 -3.09
C ILE A 44 21.32 -20.92 -1.93
N ASP A 45 20.41 -20.69 -0.96
CA ASP A 45 20.33 -21.51 0.24
C ASP A 45 19.19 -22.55 0.17
N THR A 46 18.18 -22.33 -0.67
CA THR A 46 17.03 -23.22 -0.85
C THR A 46 16.65 -23.38 -2.32
N LYS A 47 15.76 -24.33 -2.62
CA LYS A 47 15.17 -24.46 -3.97
C LYS A 47 14.31 -23.24 -4.34
N GLY A 48 13.64 -22.61 -3.36
CA GLY A 48 12.93 -21.35 -3.55
C GLY A 48 13.89 -20.24 -3.98
N GLY A 49 15.06 -20.16 -3.33
CA GLY A 49 16.13 -19.23 -3.69
C GLY A 49 16.65 -19.42 -5.13
N ALA A 50 16.73 -20.67 -5.60
CA ALA A 50 17.11 -20.94 -6.98
C ALA A 50 16.09 -20.38 -7.99
N LEU A 51 14.81 -20.40 -7.68
CA LEU A 51 13.78 -19.79 -8.52
C LEU A 51 13.84 -18.27 -8.48
N GLN A 52 14.08 -17.68 -7.30
CA GLN A 52 14.23 -16.23 -7.14
C GLN A 52 15.46 -15.68 -7.87
N ALA A 53 16.59 -16.39 -7.82
CA ALA A 53 17.84 -15.99 -8.47
C ALA A 53 17.86 -16.27 -9.98
N ALA A 54 16.86 -16.98 -10.53
CA ALA A 54 16.85 -17.40 -11.93
C ALA A 54 16.82 -16.20 -12.91
N GLN A 55 16.18 -15.11 -12.51
CA GLN A 55 16.01 -13.92 -13.33
C GLN A 55 16.16 -12.68 -12.44
N ILE A 56 17.14 -11.85 -12.74
CA ILE A 56 17.33 -10.57 -12.04
C ILE A 56 16.88 -9.45 -12.97
N PRO A 57 15.79 -8.75 -12.65
CA PRO A 57 15.30 -7.61 -13.41
C PRO A 57 16.06 -6.33 -13.03
N LEU A 58 16.52 -5.57 -14.02
CA LEU A 58 17.21 -4.30 -13.89
C LEU A 58 16.38 -3.21 -14.60
N LEU A 59 15.70 -2.40 -13.81
CA LEU A 59 14.85 -1.33 -14.32
C LEU A 59 15.66 -0.03 -14.47
N TYR A 60 15.48 0.71 -15.58
CA TYR A 60 16.13 2.00 -15.80
C TYR A 60 15.34 2.87 -16.79
N SER A 61 15.59 4.20 -16.75
CA SER A 61 15.04 5.16 -17.70
C SER A 61 15.97 5.35 -18.88
N LYS A 62 15.54 5.03 -20.09
CA LYS A 62 16.35 5.16 -21.30
C LYS A 62 16.70 6.61 -21.66
N THR A 63 15.85 7.57 -21.29
CA THR A 63 16.10 8.99 -21.56
C THR A 63 17.08 9.60 -20.57
N LEU A 64 17.10 9.14 -19.33
CA LEU A 64 17.95 9.68 -18.26
C LEU A 64 19.23 8.89 -18.05
N GLN A 65 19.20 7.57 -18.31
CA GLN A 65 20.23 6.64 -17.87
C GLN A 65 20.75 5.76 -19.01
N ASP A 66 21.98 5.27 -18.84
CA ASP A 66 22.52 4.10 -19.54
C ASP A 66 22.77 2.99 -18.51
N LEU A 67 22.41 1.76 -18.84
CA LEU A 67 22.66 0.58 -18.04
C LEU A 67 23.51 -0.42 -18.83
N THR A 68 24.55 -0.95 -18.19
CA THR A 68 25.42 -2.00 -18.75
C THR A 68 25.58 -3.12 -17.74
N VAL A 69 25.37 -4.37 -18.16
CA VAL A 69 25.78 -5.57 -17.42
C VAL A 69 27.24 -5.82 -17.76
N GLU A 70 28.15 -5.57 -16.81
CA GLU A 70 29.59 -5.74 -17.00
C GLU A 70 30.02 -7.20 -16.80
N GLU A 71 29.48 -7.85 -15.76
CA GLU A 71 29.69 -9.27 -15.47
C GLU A 71 28.40 -9.91 -14.95
N ALA A 72 28.13 -11.12 -15.39
CA ALA A 72 27.07 -11.98 -14.87
C ALA A 72 27.47 -13.44 -14.98
N TYR A 73 27.52 -14.18 -13.87
CA TYR A 73 27.89 -15.58 -13.87
C TYR A 73 27.37 -16.32 -12.64
N THR A 74 27.27 -17.64 -12.76
CA THR A 74 27.03 -18.55 -11.65
C THR A 74 28.31 -19.29 -11.30
N THR A 75 28.65 -19.38 -10.02
CA THR A 75 29.65 -20.29 -9.48
C THR A 75 28.92 -21.48 -8.87
N THR A 76 29.11 -22.66 -9.41
CA THR A 76 28.51 -23.90 -8.91
C THR A 76 29.11 -24.31 -7.56
N PRO A 77 28.48 -25.20 -6.77
CA PRO A 77 29.03 -25.62 -5.47
C PRO A 77 30.42 -26.27 -5.52
N ASP A 78 30.78 -26.84 -6.66
CA ASP A 78 32.12 -27.39 -6.93
C ASP A 78 33.16 -26.35 -7.40
N GLY A 79 32.75 -25.07 -7.45
CA GLY A 79 33.63 -23.93 -7.76
C GLY A 79 33.77 -23.61 -9.26
N LYS A 80 33.00 -24.22 -10.14
CA LYS A 80 33.04 -23.93 -11.57
C LYS A 80 32.27 -22.64 -11.91
N ARG A 81 32.93 -21.69 -12.57
CA ARG A 81 32.29 -20.49 -13.12
C ARG A 81 31.59 -20.79 -14.44
N ILE A 82 30.34 -20.35 -14.58
CA ILE A 82 29.53 -20.45 -15.79
C ILE A 82 28.98 -19.04 -16.09
N ASP A 83 29.51 -18.40 -17.13
CA ASP A 83 29.13 -17.05 -17.50
C ASP A 83 27.72 -17.02 -18.12
N VAL A 84 26.99 -15.93 -17.89
CA VAL A 84 25.74 -15.63 -18.58
C VAL A 84 26.09 -15.21 -20.01
N THR A 85 25.55 -15.90 -20.99
CA THR A 85 25.78 -15.58 -22.40
C THR A 85 24.91 -14.42 -22.86
N PRO A 86 25.30 -13.63 -23.88
CA PRO A 86 24.54 -12.45 -24.32
C PRO A 86 23.07 -12.72 -24.69
N ASP A 87 22.76 -13.93 -25.19
CA ASP A 87 21.39 -14.36 -25.49
C ASP A 87 20.51 -14.62 -24.28
N ARG A 88 21.08 -14.53 -23.07
CA ARG A 88 20.38 -14.61 -21.78
C ARG A 88 20.21 -13.27 -21.08
N ILE A 89 20.53 -12.18 -21.75
CA ILE A 89 20.33 -10.81 -21.29
C ILE A 89 19.38 -10.14 -22.26
N PHE A 90 18.17 -9.81 -21.79
CA PHE A 90 17.11 -9.27 -22.62
C PHE A 90 16.72 -7.88 -22.17
N GLU A 91 16.70 -6.92 -23.09
CA GLU A 91 16.07 -5.63 -22.88
C GLU A 91 14.66 -5.65 -23.48
N GLN A 92 13.68 -5.24 -22.69
CA GLN A 92 12.30 -5.08 -23.12
C GLN A 92 11.70 -3.79 -22.55
N GLN A 93 10.60 -3.34 -23.11
CA GLN A 93 9.81 -2.30 -22.48
C GLN A 93 9.24 -2.82 -21.15
N SER A 94 9.18 -2.00 -20.11
CA SER A 94 8.63 -2.41 -18.83
C SER A 94 7.17 -2.87 -19.01
N SER A 95 6.85 -4.07 -18.52
CA SER A 95 5.52 -4.67 -18.69
C SER A 95 4.45 -4.07 -17.76
N GLU A 96 4.85 -3.26 -16.78
CA GLU A 96 3.90 -2.54 -15.92
C GLU A 96 3.00 -1.60 -16.74
N ASN A 97 3.39 -1.32 -17.99
CA ASN A 97 2.70 -0.41 -18.91
C ASN A 97 2.55 -1.01 -20.33
N ALA A 98 2.33 -2.33 -20.45
CA ALA A 98 2.16 -2.96 -21.76
C ALA A 98 0.99 -2.40 -22.59
N ASP A 99 0.01 -1.79 -21.92
CA ASP A 99 -1.12 -1.06 -22.54
C ASP A 99 -0.93 0.47 -22.52
N ALA A 100 0.17 0.98 -21.94
CA ALA A 100 0.44 2.41 -21.87
C ALA A 100 0.89 2.97 -23.23
N SER A 101 0.46 4.20 -23.51
CA SER A 101 0.83 4.94 -24.70
C SER A 101 2.35 5.07 -24.87
N SER A 102 2.81 5.35 -26.08
CA SER A 102 4.20 5.46 -26.55
C SER A 102 5.15 6.41 -25.78
N PHE A 103 4.80 6.85 -24.57
CA PHE A 103 5.54 7.84 -23.79
C PHE A 103 6.36 7.26 -22.63
N ASP A 104 6.22 5.94 -22.32
CA ASP A 104 7.03 5.31 -21.28
C ASP A 104 8.43 4.99 -21.80
N ASP A 105 9.43 5.62 -21.19
CA ASP A 105 10.85 5.39 -21.48
C ASP A 105 11.49 4.29 -20.62
N GLY A 106 10.71 3.65 -19.76
CA GLY A 106 11.14 2.56 -18.89
C GLY A 106 11.62 1.34 -19.67
N ARG A 107 12.80 0.87 -19.32
CA ARG A 107 13.38 -0.37 -19.86
C ARG A 107 13.67 -1.33 -18.74
N LEU A 108 13.39 -2.60 -19.01
CA LEU A 108 13.68 -3.72 -18.13
C LEU A 108 14.72 -4.60 -18.81
N THR A 109 15.95 -4.59 -18.28
CA THR A 109 16.96 -5.57 -18.66
C THR A 109 16.86 -6.75 -17.71
N THR A 110 16.56 -7.94 -18.23
CA THR A 110 16.48 -9.17 -17.44
C THR A 110 17.72 -10.02 -17.71
N VAL A 111 18.42 -10.39 -16.63
CA VAL A 111 19.59 -11.30 -16.66
C VAL A 111 19.15 -12.68 -16.21
N MET A 112 19.29 -13.69 -17.07
CA MET A 112 18.92 -15.08 -16.77
C MET A 112 20.16 -15.91 -16.43
N PHE A 113 20.25 -16.35 -15.17
CA PHE A 113 21.41 -17.12 -14.69
C PHE A 113 21.30 -18.60 -15.02
N PRO A 114 22.40 -19.25 -15.47
CA PRO A 114 22.45 -20.70 -15.71
C PRO A 114 22.77 -21.48 -14.44
N ALA A 115 22.58 -22.81 -14.48
CA ALA A 115 23.10 -23.79 -13.51
C ALA A 115 22.82 -23.44 -12.03
N LEU A 116 21.58 -23.06 -11.73
CA LEU A 116 21.15 -22.70 -10.39
C LEU A 116 20.80 -23.95 -9.57
N GLU A 117 21.51 -24.13 -8.48
CA GLU A 117 21.26 -25.18 -7.49
C GLU A 117 21.60 -24.69 -6.09
N VAL A 118 21.12 -25.38 -5.08
CA VAL A 118 21.43 -25.05 -3.68
C VAL A 118 22.95 -25.12 -3.45
N GLY A 119 23.52 -24.08 -2.87
CA GLY A 119 24.97 -23.92 -2.66
C GLY A 119 25.67 -23.17 -3.79
N ALA A 120 25.06 -22.97 -4.95
CA ALA A 120 25.60 -22.12 -6.01
C ALA A 120 25.56 -20.64 -5.61
N THR A 121 26.43 -19.85 -6.23
CA THR A 121 26.48 -18.37 -6.05
C THR A 121 26.27 -17.70 -7.39
N VAL A 122 25.34 -16.74 -7.47
CA VAL A 122 25.21 -15.84 -8.61
C VAL A 122 25.96 -14.55 -8.32
N THR A 123 26.70 -14.03 -9.32
CA THR A 123 27.38 -12.75 -9.25
C THR A 123 26.95 -11.89 -10.42
N LEU A 124 26.53 -10.68 -10.12
CA LEU A 124 26.12 -9.67 -11.08
C LEU A 124 26.90 -8.38 -10.83
N ARG A 125 27.50 -7.83 -11.89
CA ARG A 125 28.11 -6.49 -11.86
C ARG A 125 27.45 -5.63 -12.90
N THR A 126 26.91 -4.52 -12.47
CA THR A 126 26.26 -3.53 -13.34
C THR A 126 26.94 -2.18 -13.24
N ARG A 127 26.83 -1.42 -14.31
CA ARG A 127 27.18 0.01 -14.35
C ARG A 127 25.96 0.77 -14.84
N ARG A 128 25.54 1.75 -14.06
CA ARG A 128 24.51 2.73 -14.45
C ARG A 128 25.13 4.10 -14.54
N THR A 129 24.80 4.85 -15.57
CA THR A 129 25.23 6.25 -15.72
C THR A 129 23.99 7.14 -15.85
N GLU A 130 23.80 8.00 -14.86
CA GLU A 130 22.77 9.05 -14.91
C GLU A 130 23.30 10.21 -15.77
N ARG A 131 22.78 10.32 -16.99
CA ARG A 131 23.20 11.37 -17.95
C ARG A 131 22.47 12.68 -17.75
N VAL A 132 21.23 12.60 -17.27
CA VAL A 132 20.37 13.75 -17.02
C VAL A 132 19.81 13.63 -15.61
N PRO A 133 20.24 14.48 -14.67
CA PRO A 133 19.76 14.37 -13.29
C PRO A 133 18.27 14.68 -13.22
N LEU A 134 17.55 13.91 -12.43
CA LEU A 134 16.10 14.04 -12.25
C LEU A 134 15.67 15.46 -11.85
N PHE A 135 16.48 16.12 -11.01
CA PHE A 135 16.41 17.54 -10.71
C PHE A 135 17.72 18.20 -11.15
N PRO A 136 17.70 19.18 -12.05
CA PRO A 136 18.91 19.81 -12.57
C PRO A 136 19.86 20.30 -11.47
N GLY A 137 21.11 19.85 -11.52
CA GLY A 137 22.14 20.20 -10.54
C GLY A 137 22.00 19.52 -9.18
N GLN A 138 21.14 18.50 -9.05
CA GLN A 138 20.92 17.77 -7.80
C GLN A 138 21.25 16.28 -7.98
N PHE A 139 21.93 15.73 -6.98
CA PHE A 139 22.16 14.30 -6.82
C PHE A 139 21.30 13.75 -5.68
N SER A 140 20.80 12.55 -5.83
CA SER A 140 20.11 11.82 -4.77
C SER A 140 20.19 10.32 -5.03
N ALA A 141 20.54 9.56 -4.00
CA ALA A 141 20.53 8.10 -4.01
C ALA A 141 20.01 7.56 -2.68
N THR A 142 19.37 6.40 -2.71
CA THR A 142 18.94 5.68 -1.51
C THR A 142 19.12 4.20 -1.73
N GLU A 143 19.87 3.56 -0.83
CA GLU A 143 20.11 2.11 -0.82
C GLU A 143 19.42 1.47 0.37
N HIS A 144 18.79 0.31 0.13
CA HIS A 144 18.07 -0.48 1.12
C HIS A 144 18.60 -1.92 1.10
N PHE A 145 18.99 -2.41 2.26
CA PHE A 145 19.46 -3.79 2.45
C PHE A 145 18.36 -4.62 3.11
N ARG A 146 17.54 -5.24 2.28
CA ARG A 146 16.30 -5.92 2.71
C ARG A 146 16.58 -7.01 3.73
N ASN A 147 15.97 -6.90 4.90
CA ASN A 147 16.22 -7.76 6.04
C ASN A 147 15.67 -9.19 5.91
N GLU A 148 14.91 -9.52 4.83
CA GLU A 148 14.54 -10.92 4.54
C GLU A 148 15.73 -11.76 4.06
N ARG A 149 16.84 -11.11 3.69
CA ARG A 149 18.11 -11.77 3.32
C ARG A 149 19.14 -11.63 4.42
N ALA A 150 19.97 -12.63 4.60
CA ALA A 150 21.17 -12.51 5.40
C ALA A 150 22.28 -11.82 4.58
N PHE A 151 22.99 -10.87 5.19
CA PHE A 151 24.14 -10.20 4.57
C PHE A 151 25.43 -10.59 5.28
N LYS A 152 26.41 -11.11 4.53
CA LYS A 152 27.77 -11.29 5.01
C LYS A 152 28.54 -9.98 4.96
N SER A 153 28.38 -9.24 3.86
CA SER A 153 28.96 -7.91 3.67
C SER A 153 28.09 -7.09 2.74
N ALA A 154 27.91 -5.81 3.03
CA ALA A 154 27.45 -4.83 2.06
C ALA A 154 28.19 -3.49 2.30
N THR A 155 28.50 -2.78 1.21
CA THR A 155 29.16 -1.48 1.28
C THR A 155 28.49 -0.47 0.36
N VAL A 156 28.41 0.79 0.80
CA VAL A 156 28.04 1.93 -0.05
C VAL A 156 29.16 2.96 0.01
N THR A 157 29.71 3.31 -1.14
CA THR A 157 30.74 4.34 -1.27
C THR A 157 30.22 5.46 -2.17
N VAL A 158 30.29 6.70 -1.71
CA VAL A 158 29.96 7.88 -2.51
C VAL A 158 31.20 8.77 -2.63
N ARG A 159 31.67 8.98 -3.85
CA ARG A 159 32.71 9.93 -4.20
C ARG A 159 32.09 11.16 -4.87
N ALA A 160 32.43 12.35 -4.42
CA ALA A 160 31.89 13.59 -4.96
C ALA A 160 32.93 14.72 -4.87
N PRO A 161 32.82 15.78 -5.71
CA PRO A 161 33.62 16.99 -5.52
C PRO A 161 33.46 17.56 -4.12
N SER A 162 34.56 18.03 -3.51
CA SER A 162 34.51 18.65 -2.17
C SER A 162 33.63 19.89 -2.11
N THR A 163 33.33 20.51 -3.25
CA THR A 163 32.45 21.68 -3.40
C THR A 163 30.97 21.31 -3.30
N LEU A 164 30.58 20.05 -3.55
CA LEU A 164 29.22 19.58 -3.36
C LEU A 164 28.95 19.33 -1.89
N LYS A 165 27.90 19.92 -1.36
CA LYS A 165 27.44 19.61 0.00
C LYS A 165 26.50 18.42 -0.03
N LEU A 166 26.89 17.34 0.64
CA LEU A 166 26.06 16.14 0.78
C LEU A 166 25.38 16.15 2.14
N TYR A 167 24.09 15.77 2.14
CA TYR A 167 23.26 15.52 3.31
C TYR A 167 22.94 14.03 3.34
N VAL A 168 23.05 13.42 4.51
CA VAL A 168 23.06 11.97 4.65
C VAL A 168 22.15 11.53 5.77
N ASP A 169 21.47 10.40 5.58
CA ASP A 169 20.79 9.65 6.63
C ASP A 169 21.11 8.17 6.45
N ALA A 170 21.80 7.58 7.43
CA ALA A 170 22.17 6.18 7.44
C ALA A 170 21.60 5.51 8.69
N VAL A 171 20.92 4.39 8.50
CA VAL A 171 20.29 3.61 9.57
C VAL A 171 20.73 2.16 9.46
N GLY A 172 21.19 1.57 10.58
CA GLY A 172 21.62 0.18 10.61
C GLY A 172 22.95 -0.11 9.90
N MET A 173 23.66 0.91 9.41
CA MET A 173 24.98 0.79 8.79
C MET A 173 26.03 1.58 9.56
N SER A 174 27.27 1.09 9.52
CA SER A 174 28.44 1.73 10.16
C SER A 174 29.23 2.52 9.12
N GLY A 175 29.73 3.71 9.46
CA GLY A 175 30.55 4.51 8.58
C GLY A 175 30.19 5.99 8.56
N GLY A 176 30.51 6.67 7.46
CA GLY A 176 30.32 8.09 7.26
C GLY A 176 31.39 8.70 6.36
N ARG A 177 31.70 9.99 6.53
CA ARG A 177 32.72 10.67 5.75
C ARG A 177 34.11 10.11 6.09
N ALA A 178 34.84 9.65 5.06
CA ALA A 178 36.19 9.14 5.20
C ALA A 178 37.21 10.29 5.34
N GLU A 179 38.29 10.04 6.10
CA GLU A 179 39.37 11.03 6.28
C GLU A 179 40.30 11.17 5.05
N SER A 180 40.25 10.21 4.12
CA SER A 180 41.20 10.01 3.01
C SER A 180 40.71 10.57 1.66
N GLY A 181 40.03 11.70 1.63
CA GLY A 181 39.74 12.44 0.40
C GLY A 181 40.95 13.25 -0.08
N SER A 182 41.04 13.55 -1.38
CA SER A 182 41.93 14.63 -1.86
C SER A 182 41.34 16.00 -1.51
N ALA A 183 42.11 17.08 -1.72
CA ALA A 183 41.59 18.44 -1.50
C ALA A 183 40.31 18.71 -2.33
N ASP A 184 40.20 18.09 -3.49
CA ASP A 184 39.12 18.32 -4.46
C ASP A 184 38.01 17.24 -4.42
N THR A 185 38.21 16.15 -3.65
CA THR A 185 37.26 15.02 -3.61
C THR A 185 36.95 14.62 -2.18
N GLN A 186 35.68 14.52 -1.83
CA GLN A 186 35.20 13.91 -0.61
C GLN A 186 34.75 12.47 -0.87
N ILE A 187 34.96 11.60 0.14
CA ILE A 187 34.55 10.21 0.10
C ILE A 187 33.69 9.92 1.33
N TRP A 188 32.58 9.26 1.11
CA TRP A 188 31.70 8.72 2.15
C TRP A 188 31.64 7.21 1.98
N HIS A 189 31.68 6.49 3.08
CA HIS A 189 31.67 5.04 3.06
C HIS A 189 30.86 4.50 4.23
N TRP A 190 29.95 3.58 3.93
CA TRP A 190 29.18 2.84 4.92
C TRP A 190 29.31 1.34 4.66
N SER A 191 29.19 0.56 5.74
CA SER A 191 29.28 -0.89 5.68
C SER A 191 28.27 -1.56 6.60
N LEU A 192 27.84 -2.74 6.19
CA LEU A 192 27.02 -3.68 6.92
C LEU A 192 27.74 -5.04 6.89
N SER A 193 27.78 -5.77 8.00
CA SER A 193 28.41 -7.08 8.06
C SER A 193 27.65 -8.03 8.98
N ASP A 194 27.68 -9.34 8.62
CA ASP A 194 27.11 -10.44 9.39
C ASP A 194 25.70 -10.19 9.94
N THR A 195 24.84 -9.59 9.11
CA THR A 195 23.46 -9.27 9.48
C THR A 195 22.57 -10.47 9.21
N PRO A 196 21.84 -10.99 10.22
CA PRO A 196 20.94 -12.11 10.04
C PRO A 196 19.71 -11.71 9.22
N ALA A 197 19.09 -12.71 8.57
CA ALA A 197 17.79 -12.53 7.95
C ALA A 197 16.67 -12.58 9.00
N HIS A 198 15.60 -11.83 8.74
CA HIS A 198 14.34 -11.86 9.50
C HIS A 198 13.20 -12.32 8.59
N ALA A 199 12.31 -13.13 9.11
CA ALA A 199 11.09 -13.49 8.38
C ALA A 199 10.22 -12.24 8.17
N GLN A 200 9.60 -12.15 7.00
CA GLN A 200 8.59 -11.11 6.77
C GLN A 200 7.38 -11.36 7.66
N GLU A 201 6.97 -10.36 8.40
CA GLU A 201 5.76 -10.38 9.20
C GLU A 201 4.58 -9.88 8.37
N LEU A 202 3.56 -10.73 8.21
CA LEU A 202 2.35 -10.35 7.48
C LEU A 202 1.64 -9.19 8.17
N GLY A 203 1.31 -8.16 7.40
CA GLY A 203 0.62 -6.97 7.89
C GLY A 203 1.52 -5.95 8.61
N SER A 204 2.85 -6.17 8.72
CA SER A 204 3.78 -5.17 9.23
C SER A 204 4.05 -4.04 8.23
N VAL A 205 4.66 -2.96 8.70
CA VAL A 205 5.22 -1.90 7.83
C VAL A 205 6.15 -2.50 6.78
N PHE A 206 6.34 -1.77 5.69
CA PHE A 206 7.17 -2.26 4.59
C PHE A 206 8.62 -2.49 5.02
N VAL A 207 9.25 -3.47 4.38
CA VAL A 207 10.62 -3.87 4.70
C VAL A 207 11.63 -2.71 4.71
N THR A 208 11.43 -1.69 3.87
CA THR A 208 12.28 -0.50 3.82
C THR A 208 12.24 0.35 5.09
N ASP A 209 11.15 0.28 5.88
CA ASP A 209 11.03 1.04 7.13
C ASP A 209 11.94 0.49 8.23
N VAL A 210 12.25 -0.79 8.17
CA VAL A 210 12.96 -1.54 9.21
C VAL A 210 14.33 -2.05 8.78
N SER A 211 14.64 -2.04 7.48
CA SER A 211 15.91 -2.51 6.93
C SER A 211 17.04 -1.49 7.12
N PRO A 212 18.32 -1.93 7.19
CA PRO A 212 19.47 -1.07 7.04
C PRO A 212 19.42 -0.31 5.70
N ARG A 213 19.82 0.97 5.74
CA ARG A 213 19.69 1.86 4.58
C ARG A 213 20.60 3.07 4.65
N VAL A 214 20.91 3.65 3.48
CA VAL A 214 21.64 4.91 3.34
C VAL A 214 20.90 5.79 2.34
N ALA A 215 20.55 7.01 2.74
CA ALA A 215 20.07 8.07 1.84
C ALA A 215 21.12 9.19 1.77
N VAL A 216 21.49 9.58 0.55
CA VAL A 216 22.46 10.65 0.27
C VAL A 216 21.85 11.60 -0.75
N THR A 217 21.93 12.90 -0.49
CA THR A 217 21.37 13.91 -1.40
C THR A 217 22.15 15.23 -1.33
N THR A 218 22.04 16.03 -2.39
CA THR A 218 22.48 17.43 -2.38
C THR A 218 21.39 18.40 -1.96
N PHE A 219 20.13 17.97 -1.84
CA PHE A 219 19.04 18.81 -1.34
C PHE A 219 19.27 19.16 0.14
N PRO A 220 19.31 20.46 0.50
CA PRO A 220 19.55 20.88 1.87
C PRO A 220 18.39 20.61 2.81
N SER A 221 17.18 20.41 2.28
CA SER A 221 15.96 20.15 3.05
C SER A 221 14.81 19.72 2.16
N TYR A 222 13.76 19.16 2.77
CA TYR A 222 12.49 18.90 2.08
C TYR A 222 11.82 20.17 1.55
N ALA A 223 12.00 21.31 2.20
CA ALA A 223 11.53 22.58 1.66
C ALA A 223 12.19 22.93 0.31
N ALA A 224 13.48 22.71 0.18
CA ALA A 224 14.20 22.91 -1.08
C ALA A 224 13.76 21.89 -2.15
N LEU A 225 13.52 20.65 -1.77
CA LEU A 225 12.98 19.62 -2.68
C LEU A 225 11.57 20.00 -3.18
N GLY A 226 10.67 20.40 -2.26
CA GLY A 226 9.31 20.82 -2.62
C GLY A 226 9.29 22.02 -3.56
N ALA A 227 10.15 23.03 -3.31
CA ALA A 227 10.30 24.17 -4.20
C ALA A 227 10.86 23.76 -5.59
N ALA A 228 11.81 22.83 -5.64
CA ALA A 228 12.34 22.30 -6.91
C ALA A 228 11.28 21.51 -7.70
N TYR A 229 10.45 20.74 -7.02
CA TYR A 229 9.31 20.06 -7.63
C TYR A 229 8.29 21.07 -8.17
N LEU A 230 7.83 21.99 -7.33
CA LEU A 230 6.82 22.99 -7.70
C LEU A 230 7.24 23.83 -8.90
N LYS A 231 8.51 24.24 -8.98
CA LYS A 231 9.07 24.96 -10.13
C LYS A 231 8.87 24.24 -11.46
N ARG A 232 8.78 22.90 -11.45
CA ARG A 232 8.58 22.08 -12.65
C ARG A 232 7.11 21.76 -12.89
N ALA A 233 6.33 21.59 -11.82
CA ALA A 233 4.91 21.19 -11.87
C ALA A 233 3.97 22.39 -12.09
N GLU A 234 4.20 23.53 -11.42
CA GLU A 234 3.32 24.70 -11.49
C GLU A 234 3.04 25.21 -12.92
N PRO A 235 4.04 25.33 -13.83
CA PRO A 235 3.77 25.77 -15.20
C PRO A 235 2.84 24.82 -15.96
N LYS A 236 2.73 23.56 -15.54
CA LYS A 236 1.90 22.53 -16.15
C LYS A 236 0.42 22.65 -15.80
N ALA A 237 0.11 23.30 -14.67
CA ALA A 237 -1.26 23.59 -14.22
C ALA A 237 -1.80 24.93 -14.78
N ALA A 238 -1.39 25.33 -15.97
CA ALA A 238 -1.83 26.59 -16.58
C ALA A 238 -3.34 26.58 -16.89
N VAL A 239 -4.03 27.70 -16.57
CA VAL A 239 -5.45 27.88 -16.86
C VAL A 239 -5.65 28.28 -18.30
N THR A 240 -5.93 27.35 -19.19
CA THR A 240 -6.29 27.59 -20.59
C THR A 240 -7.78 27.96 -20.75
N PRO A 241 -8.20 28.47 -21.91
CA PRO A 241 -9.63 28.69 -22.19
C PRO A 241 -10.49 27.43 -22.04
N ALA A 242 -9.96 26.26 -22.43
CA ALA A 242 -10.66 24.97 -22.29
C ALA A 242 -10.87 24.60 -20.82
N ILE A 243 -9.80 24.70 -20.00
CA ILE A 243 -9.84 24.49 -18.54
C ILE A 243 -10.87 25.42 -17.88
N ARG A 244 -10.84 26.71 -18.21
CA ARG A 244 -11.79 27.68 -17.67
C ARG A 244 -13.23 27.35 -18.04
N THR A 245 -13.51 27.04 -19.31
CA THR A 245 -14.84 26.68 -19.78
C THR A 245 -15.37 25.46 -19.05
N LEU A 246 -14.53 24.46 -18.83
CA LEU A 246 -14.93 23.27 -18.07
C LEU A 246 -15.21 23.59 -16.60
N ALA A 247 -14.30 24.34 -15.93
CA ALA A 247 -14.48 24.72 -14.54
C ALA A 247 -15.78 25.54 -14.34
N ASP A 248 -16.09 26.49 -15.24
CA ASP A 248 -17.31 27.28 -15.19
C ASP A 248 -18.56 26.42 -15.33
N ARG A 249 -18.54 25.46 -16.27
CA ARG A 249 -19.63 24.51 -16.48
C ARG A 249 -19.87 23.62 -15.26
N LEU A 250 -18.80 23.07 -14.66
CA LEU A 250 -18.92 22.18 -13.50
C LEU A 250 -19.45 22.90 -12.26
N THR A 251 -19.16 24.19 -12.13
CA THR A 251 -19.51 25.00 -10.97
C THR A 251 -20.69 25.93 -11.20
N GLU A 252 -21.43 25.76 -12.31
CA GLU A 252 -22.58 26.60 -12.66
C GLU A 252 -23.61 26.64 -11.50
N GLY A 253 -24.01 27.86 -11.12
CA GLY A 253 -24.97 28.09 -10.05
C GLY A 253 -24.44 27.86 -8.63
N VAL A 254 -23.13 27.59 -8.45
CA VAL A 254 -22.50 27.35 -7.14
C VAL A 254 -21.54 28.46 -6.80
N SER A 255 -21.72 29.09 -5.62
CA SER A 255 -20.86 30.15 -5.10
C SER A 255 -19.94 29.68 -3.95
N ASP A 256 -20.28 28.58 -3.26
CA ASP A 256 -19.49 28.03 -2.16
C ASP A 256 -18.21 27.37 -2.73
N PRO A 257 -16.99 27.85 -2.36
CA PRO A 257 -15.73 27.30 -2.85
C PRO A 257 -15.53 25.82 -2.54
N LYS A 258 -16.06 25.34 -1.40
CA LYS A 258 -15.97 23.92 -1.03
C LYS A 258 -16.80 23.06 -1.99
N VAL A 259 -18.05 23.45 -2.25
CA VAL A 259 -18.92 22.72 -3.19
C VAL A 259 -18.40 22.81 -4.62
N GLN A 260 -17.77 23.95 -5.00
CA GLN A 260 -17.07 24.04 -6.30
C GLN A 260 -15.92 23.06 -6.38
N ALA A 261 -15.09 22.97 -5.32
CA ALA A 261 -13.97 22.02 -5.27
C ALA A 261 -14.46 20.56 -5.32
N GLU A 262 -15.52 20.22 -4.60
CA GLU A 262 -16.15 18.88 -4.63
C GLU A 262 -16.58 18.51 -6.05
N ARG A 263 -17.30 19.37 -6.75
CA ARG A 263 -17.76 19.10 -8.13
C ARG A 263 -16.61 18.94 -9.12
N ILE A 264 -15.56 19.74 -8.98
CA ILE A 264 -14.36 19.65 -9.82
C ILE A 264 -13.63 18.34 -9.54
N TYR A 265 -13.46 18.00 -8.26
CA TYR A 265 -12.84 16.77 -7.81
C TYR A 265 -13.59 15.54 -8.36
N ASP A 266 -14.90 15.49 -8.16
CA ASP A 266 -15.76 14.38 -8.62
C ASP A 266 -15.62 14.18 -10.14
N TRP A 267 -15.57 15.29 -10.89
CA TRP A 267 -15.40 15.20 -12.33
C TRP A 267 -14.03 14.64 -12.72
N VAL A 268 -12.92 15.14 -12.14
CA VAL A 268 -11.57 14.65 -12.44
C VAL A 268 -11.45 13.18 -12.05
N SER A 269 -11.91 12.81 -10.85
CA SER A 269 -11.87 11.44 -10.33
C SER A 269 -12.56 10.43 -11.22
N THR A 270 -13.72 10.80 -11.81
CA THR A 270 -14.58 9.86 -12.53
C THR A 270 -14.38 9.90 -14.05
N HIS A 271 -13.79 10.96 -14.61
CA HIS A 271 -13.65 11.14 -16.06
C HIS A 271 -12.22 10.96 -16.58
N ILE A 272 -11.21 11.16 -15.73
CA ILE A 272 -9.82 10.95 -16.14
C ILE A 272 -9.42 9.54 -15.74
N ARG A 273 -9.05 8.72 -16.72
CA ARG A 273 -8.58 7.35 -16.46
C ARG A 273 -7.18 7.41 -15.85
N TYR A 274 -7.00 6.72 -14.73
CA TYR A 274 -5.67 6.56 -14.13
C TYR A 274 -4.83 5.58 -14.96
N ASP A 275 -3.62 6.03 -15.35
CA ASP A 275 -2.67 5.25 -16.12
C ASP A 275 -1.25 5.59 -15.60
N ALA A 276 -0.60 4.65 -14.90
CA ALA A 276 0.65 4.91 -14.19
C ALA A 276 1.86 5.04 -15.12
N PHE A 277 2.62 6.14 -15.00
CA PHE A 277 3.88 6.38 -15.69
C PHE A 277 5.00 6.60 -14.67
N ASN A 278 5.80 5.58 -14.37
CA ASN A 278 6.66 5.60 -13.18
C ASN A 278 8.13 5.90 -13.43
N LEU A 279 8.58 6.18 -14.68
CA LEU A 279 10.00 6.27 -15.00
C LEU A 279 10.36 7.51 -15.83
N GLY A 280 11.65 7.86 -15.79
CA GLY A 280 12.22 8.96 -16.52
C GLY A 280 11.86 10.35 -16.01
N ALA A 281 12.07 11.37 -16.81
CA ALA A 281 11.65 12.74 -16.49
C ALA A 281 10.13 12.81 -16.29
N GLY A 282 9.37 12.00 -17.02
CA GLY A 282 7.93 11.79 -16.85
C GLY A 282 7.54 11.19 -15.50
N GLY A 283 8.42 10.51 -14.78
CA GLY A 283 8.15 10.01 -13.41
C GLY A 283 7.97 11.12 -12.38
N ILE A 284 8.48 12.35 -12.63
CA ILE A 284 8.39 13.48 -11.69
C ILE A 284 7.68 14.70 -12.29
N VAL A 285 7.85 14.98 -13.59
CA VAL A 285 7.27 16.16 -14.23
C VAL A 285 5.92 15.77 -14.84
N PRO A 286 4.81 16.41 -14.42
CA PRO A 286 3.51 16.14 -15.01
C PRO A 286 3.42 16.64 -16.45
N HIS A 287 2.46 16.11 -17.18
CA HIS A 287 2.01 16.66 -18.46
C HIS A 287 1.25 17.99 -18.26
N ASP A 288 1.11 18.77 -19.33
CA ASP A 288 0.29 19.98 -19.27
C ASP A 288 -1.18 19.61 -19.02
N ALA A 289 -1.87 20.32 -18.12
CA ALA A 289 -3.26 20.07 -17.75
C ALA A 289 -4.21 20.01 -18.96
N ASP A 290 -3.96 20.84 -19.99
CA ASP A 290 -4.72 20.84 -21.24
C ASP A 290 -4.55 19.54 -22.03
N SER A 291 -3.36 18.95 -21.99
CA SER A 291 -3.08 17.65 -22.62
C SER A 291 -3.77 16.52 -21.88
N VAL A 292 -3.76 16.53 -20.54
CA VAL A 292 -4.46 15.56 -19.71
C VAL A 292 -5.98 15.63 -19.96
N LEU A 293 -6.54 16.87 -19.98
CA LEU A 293 -7.95 17.09 -20.28
C LEU A 293 -8.33 16.55 -21.67
N LYS A 294 -7.49 16.78 -22.68
CA LYS A 294 -7.74 16.34 -24.05
C LYS A 294 -7.68 14.83 -24.21
N ASN A 295 -6.75 14.19 -23.51
CA ASN A 295 -6.49 12.76 -23.63
C ASN A 295 -7.40 11.92 -22.73
N GLU A 296 -8.00 12.52 -21.69
CA GLU A 296 -8.84 11.88 -20.68
C GLU A 296 -8.14 10.74 -19.90
N PHE A 297 -6.79 10.79 -19.83
CA PHE A 297 -6.00 9.89 -19.00
C PHE A 297 -4.72 10.58 -18.49
N GLY A 298 -4.16 10.05 -17.40
CA GLY A 298 -2.91 10.49 -16.80
C GLY A 298 -2.59 9.68 -15.54
N ASP A 299 -1.39 9.92 -15.01
CA ASP A 299 -0.99 9.34 -13.73
C ASP A 299 -1.29 10.28 -12.54
N CYS A 300 -0.77 9.95 -11.33
CA CYS A 300 -1.07 10.70 -10.11
C CYS A 300 -0.74 12.20 -10.22
N LYS A 301 0.43 12.56 -10.76
CA LYS A 301 0.83 13.95 -10.93
C LYS A 301 0.04 14.68 -12.01
N ASP A 302 -0.39 13.99 -13.04
CA ASP A 302 -1.25 14.52 -14.11
C ASP A 302 -2.66 14.80 -13.58
N HIS A 303 -3.23 13.88 -12.80
CA HIS A 303 -4.49 14.07 -12.09
C HIS A 303 -4.43 15.29 -11.17
N ALA A 304 -3.39 15.38 -10.33
CA ALA A 304 -3.17 16.53 -9.44
C ALA A 304 -3.03 17.84 -10.22
N THR A 305 -2.31 17.83 -11.35
CA THR A 305 -2.08 19.01 -12.20
C THR A 305 -3.37 19.51 -12.86
N LEU A 306 -4.19 18.61 -13.41
CA LEU A 306 -5.50 18.97 -13.97
C LEU A 306 -6.44 19.50 -12.89
N LEU A 307 -6.51 18.83 -11.73
CA LEU A 307 -7.30 19.29 -10.59
C LEU A 307 -6.89 20.70 -10.17
N GLN A 308 -5.59 20.98 -10.04
CA GLN A 308 -5.07 22.31 -9.68
C GLN A 308 -5.44 23.37 -10.71
N ALA A 309 -5.33 23.07 -12.01
CA ALA A 309 -5.69 24.02 -13.08
C ALA A 309 -7.18 24.38 -13.05
N LEU A 310 -8.06 23.40 -12.84
CA LEU A 310 -9.50 23.62 -12.73
C LEU A 310 -9.88 24.41 -11.46
N LEU A 311 -9.25 24.10 -10.33
CA LEU A 311 -9.43 24.85 -9.07
C LEU A 311 -8.95 26.30 -9.21
N ALA A 312 -7.78 26.51 -9.82
CA ALA A 312 -7.23 27.83 -10.07
C ALA A 312 -8.11 28.69 -10.99
N ALA A 313 -8.82 28.06 -11.95
CA ALA A 313 -9.79 28.76 -12.80
C ALA A 313 -10.96 29.36 -11.98
N LYS A 314 -11.22 28.83 -10.78
CA LYS A 314 -12.23 29.31 -9.83
C LYS A 314 -11.64 30.12 -8.67
N GLY A 315 -10.33 30.40 -8.71
CA GLY A 315 -9.63 31.12 -7.64
C GLY A 315 -9.43 30.31 -6.36
N ILE A 316 -9.58 28.99 -6.40
CA ILE A 316 -9.35 28.08 -5.27
C ILE A 316 -7.88 27.68 -5.28
N ARG A 317 -7.17 28.00 -4.18
CA ARG A 317 -5.73 27.64 -4.04
C ARG A 317 -5.57 26.15 -3.79
N SER A 318 -4.54 25.58 -4.43
CA SER A 318 -4.16 24.18 -4.22
C SER A 318 -2.68 23.96 -4.53
N ALA A 319 -2.10 22.91 -3.98
CA ALA A 319 -0.70 22.56 -4.17
C ALA A 319 -0.52 21.03 -4.26
N PRO A 320 0.50 20.56 -5.01
CA PRO A 320 0.88 19.16 -5.00
C PRO A 320 1.38 18.71 -3.63
N VAL A 321 1.09 17.45 -3.30
CA VAL A 321 1.59 16.76 -2.11
C VAL A 321 2.27 15.47 -2.55
N LEU A 322 3.54 15.33 -2.20
CA LEU A 322 4.30 14.10 -2.47
C LEU A 322 4.17 13.16 -1.27
N VAL A 323 3.82 11.91 -1.51
CA VAL A 323 3.60 10.89 -0.46
C VAL A 323 4.04 9.51 -0.95
N ASN A 324 4.18 8.57 -0.04
CA ASN A 324 4.29 7.15 -0.38
C ASN A 324 2.91 6.49 -0.32
N ASP A 325 2.34 6.11 -1.45
CA ASP A 325 1.11 5.31 -1.53
C ASP A 325 1.44 3.81 -1.55
N GLY A 326 2.06 3.33 -0.49
CA GLY A 326 2.40 1.94 -0.28
C GLY A 326 2.39 1.65 1.22
N GLU A 327 3.08 0.61 1.65
CA GLU A 327 3.15 0.21 3.06
C GLU A 327 4.28 0.90 3.84
N ALA A 328 5.08 1.79 3.19
CA ALA A 328 6.18 2.50 3.83
C ALA A 328 5.70 3.75 4.60
N TYR A 329 6.15 3.87 5.84
CA TYR A 329 5.89 5.01 6.75
C TYR A 329 7.18 5.79 7.07
N TRP A 330 8.30 5.34 6.55
CA TRP A 330 9.58 5.99 6.76
C TRP A 330 9.77 7.21 5.85
N LEU A 331 10.37 8.26 6.42
CA LEU A 331 10.90 9.40 5.69
C LEU A 331 12.34 9.66 6.17
N PRO A 332 13.37 9.66 5.31
CA PRO A 332 14.75 9.93 5.70
C PRO A 332 14.90 11.37 6.19
N LYS A 333 15.88 11.59 7.07
CA LYS A 333 16.27 12.94 7.48
C LYS A 333 16.92 13.73 6.33
N ALA A 334 17.60 13.03 5.43
CA ALA A 334 18.11 13.58 4.18
C ALA A 334 16.99 13.63 3.13
N ALA A 335 16.81 14.77 2.46
CA ALA A 335 15.72 14.96 1.50
C ALA A 335 15.99 14.23 0.17
N ALA A 336 15.89 12.90 0.18
CA ALA A 336 16.08 12.04 -0.99
C ALA A 336 14.71 11.66 -1.60
N PRO A 337 14.35 12.16 -2.80
CA PRO A 337 12.99 12.03 -3.32
C PRO A 337 12.63 10.62 -3.81
N LEU A 338 13.56 9.93 -4.47
CA LEU A 338 13.26 8.76 -5.29
C LEU A 338 12.83 7.50 -4.53
N ALA A 339 13.27 7.35 -3.28
CA ALA A 339 12.98 6.12 -2.53
C ALA A 339 11.78 6.24 -1.61
N VAL A 340 11.22 7.44 -1.46
CA VAL A 340 10.23 7.70 -0.42
C VAL A 340 8.92 8.27 -0.96
N PHE A 341 8.91 8.90 -2.13
CA PHE A 341 7.70 9.45 -2.74
C PHE A 341 7.43 8.75 -4.06
N ASN A 342 6.32 8.06 -4.15
CA ASN A 342 5.86 7.36 -5.35
C ASN A 342 4.46 7.82 -5.81
N HIS A 343 3.86 8.79 -5.09
CA HIS A 343 2.53 9.27 -5.37
C HIS A 343 2.40 10.78 -5.16
N VAL A 344 1.44 11.38 -5.89
CA VAL A 344 1.11 12.81 -5.82
C VAL A 344 -0.39 12.98 -5.67
N MET A 345 -0.80 13.69 -4.63
CA MET A 345 -2.16 14.17 -4.42
C MET A 345 -2.21 15.69 -4.36
N THR A 346 -3.36 16.27 -4.07
CA THR A 346 -3.57 17.73 -4.00
C THR A 346 -3.96 18.17 -2.60
N TYR A 347 -3.34 19.23 -2.08
CA TYR A 347 -3.75 19.94 -0.86
C TYR A 347 -4.47 21.24 -1.18
N LEU A 348 -5.59 21.49 -0.52
CA LEU A 348 -6.38 22.74 -0.61
C LEU A 348 -6.23 23.48 0.72
N PRO A 349 -5.33 24.48 0.82
CA PRO A 349 -4.98 25.13 2.09
C PRO A 349 -6.14 25.88 2.74
N ASP A 350 -6.98 26.54 1.95
CA ASP A 350 -8.12 27.30 2.47
C ASP A 350 -9.21 26.39 3.05
N LEU A 351 -9.34 25.17 2.55
CA LEU A 351 -10.26 24.14 3.03
C LEU A 351 -9.62 23.17 4.04
N LYS A 352 -8.28 23.23 4.19
CA LYS A 352 -7.49 22.29 5.00
C LYS A 352 -7.78 20.83 4.64
N THR A 353 -7.91 20.53 3.33
CA THR A 353 -8.36 19.25 2.81
C THR A 353 -7.32 18.70 1.84
N TYR A 354 -7.10 17.40 1.92
CA TYR A 354 -6.34 16.63 0.94
C TYR A 354 -7.31 15.97 -0.04
N ALA A 355 -6.93 15.88 -1.31
CA ALA A 355 -7.77 15.33 -2.37
C ALA A 355 -6.93 14.49 -3.32
N ASP A 356 -7.25 13.20 -3.41
CA ASP A 356 -6.65 12.28 -4.36
C ASP A 356 -7.67 11.82 -5.40
N THR A 357 -7.51 12.30 -6.62
CA THR A 357 -8.41 11.98 -7.74
C THR A 357 -8.05 10.67 -8.45
N THR A 358 -6.95 10.01 -8.08
CA THR A 358 -6.54 8.73 -8.69
C THR A 358 -7.35 7.54 -8.19
N THR A 359 -8.00 7.69 -7.05
CA THR A 359 -8.84 6.65 -6.43
C THR A 359 -10.10 6.32 -7.25
N GLY A 360 -10.53 7.23 -8.12
CA GLY A 360 -11.65 7.08 -9.06
C GLY A 360 -13.03 7.08 -8.40
N VAL A 361 -13.17 6.51 -7.21
CA VAL A 361 -14.47 6.31 -6.54
C VAL A 361 -14.48 6.76 -5.06
N ALA A 362 -13.46 7.48 -4.62
CA ALA A 362 -13.46 8.11 -3.29
C ALA A 362 -14.21 9.44 -3.32
N ARG A 363 -14.94 9.75 -2.25
CA ARG A 363 -15.57 11.07 -2.09
C ARG A 363 -14.52 12.11 -1.72
N PHE A 364 -14.75 13.37 -2.08
CA PHE A 364 -13.85 14.48 -1.80
C PHE A 364 -13.39 14.52 -0.33
N GLY A 365 -12.08 14.58 -0.12
CA GLY A 365 -11.45 14.60 1.20
C GLY A 365 -11.29 13.22 1.87
N THR A 366 -11.69 12.13 1.21
CA THR A 366 -11.42 10.78 1.68
C THR A 366 -10.05 10.33 1.19
N LEU A 367 -9.20 9.88 2.11
CA LEU A 367 -7.89 9.30 1.84
C LEU A 367 -7.97 7.78 1.84
N SER A 368 -7.11 7.15 1.04
CA SER A 368 -6.92 5.70 1.06
C SER A 368 -6.27 5.24 2.38
N TYR A 369 -6.38 3.96 2.72
CA TYR A 369 -5.66 3.42 3.89
C TYR A 369 -4.15 3.60 3.79
N ASN A 370 -3.61 3.57 2.57
CA ASN A 370 -2.18 3.72 2.32
C ASN A 370 -1.65 5.14 2.49
N GLU A 371 -2.53 6.14 2.54
CA GLU A 371 -2.17 7.56 2.72
C GLU A 371 -2.27 8.01 4.18
N LEU A 372 -3.07 7.31 5.00
CA LEU A 372 -3.36 7.74 6.36
C LEU A 372 -2.11 7.76 7.26
N GLY A 373 -1.97 8.85 8.03
CA GLY A 373 -0.95 8.99 9.06
C GLY A 373 0.49 8.99 8.56
N LYS A 374 0.71 9.13 7.26
CA LYS A 374 2.04 9.12 6.65
C LYS A 374 2.70 10.49 6.63
N PRO A 375 4.04 10.54 6.67
CA PRO A 375 4.76 11.75 6.33
C PRO A 375 4.59 12.07 4.84
N ALA A 376 4.25 13.31 4.53
CA ALA A 376 4.06 13.81 3.19
C ALA A 376 4.69 15.20 3.02
N LEU A 377 5.14 15.52 1.81
CA LEU A 377 5.70 16.83 1.50
C LEU A 377 4.65 17.67 0.76
N VAL A 378 4.03 18.60 1.48
CA VAL A 378 3.19 19.65 0.88
C VAL A 378 4.12 20.67 0.22
N THR A 379 3.98 20.88 -1.08
CA THR A 379 4.92 21.76 -1.83
C THR A 379 4.63 23.24 -1.67
N ASP A 380 3.41 23.62 -1.27
CA ASP A 380 3.01 24.94 -0.80
C ASP A 380 1.90 24.79 0.24
N ASN A 381 2.18 25.20 1.48
CA ASN A 381 1.24 25.17 2.59
C ASN A 381 0.21 26.34 2.58
N GLY A 382 0.13 27.11 1.49
CA GLY A 382 -0.71 28.30 1.34
C GLY A 382 -0.03 29.59 1.78
N MET A 383 1.22 29.52 2.27
CA MET A 383 2.06 30.66 2.68
C MET A 383 3.34 30.79 1.81
N GLY A 384 3.41 30.06 0.70
CA GLY A 384 4.58 30.02 -0.20
C GLY A 384 5.73 29.17 0.32
N ASN A 385 5.48 28.23 1.24
CA ASN A 385 6.52 27.37 1.80
C ASN A 385 6.15 25.89 1.64
N ALA A 386 7.14 25.10 1.26
CA ALA A 386 7.03 23.66 1.29
C ALA A 386 7.28 23.13 2.71
N GLU A 387 6.52 22.13 3.13
CA GLU A 387 6.51 21.61 4.49
C GLU A 387 6.26 20.10 4.52
N VAL A 388 7.02 19.40 5.37
CA VAL A 388 6.71 17.99 5.69
C VAL A 388 5.64 17.98 6.78
N VAL A 389 4.55 17.29 6.51
CA VAL A 389 3.41 17.11 7.40
C VAL A 389 3.16 15.63 7.66
N THR A 390 2.41 15.32 8.71
CA THR A 390 1.79 14.00 8.85
C THR A 390 0.37 14.10 8.32
N LEU A 391 0.02 13.26 7.35
CA LEU A 391 -1.34 13.20 6.80
C LEU A 391 -2.34 12.82 7.90
N PRO A 392 -3.62 13.21 7.76
CA PRO A 392 -4.65 12.92 8.74
C PRO A 392 -4.77 11.42 9.04
N THR A 393 -5.12 11.11 10.27
CA THR A 393 -5.59 9.80 10.70
C THR A 393 -7.12 9.80 10.73
N LEU A 394 -7.73 8.62 10.80
CA LEU A 394 -9.18 8.51 10.94
C LEU A 394 -9.59 8.66 12.41
N ASP A 395 -10.69 9.35 12.66
CA ASP A 395 -11.51 9.10 13.84
C ASP A 395 -12.29 7.79 13.63
N ALA A 396 -12.46 6.99 14.69
CA ALA A 396 -13.14 5.70 14.58
C ALA A 396 -14.55 5.82 13.99
N ASN A 397 -15.28 6.90 14.29
CA ASN A 397 -16.64 7.12 13.79
C ASN A 397 -16.70 7.67 12.35
N SER A 398 -15.58 8.15 11.81
CA SER A 398 -15.51 8.68 10.44
C SER A 398 -15.28 7.61 9.37
N SER A 399 -14.88 6.40 9.76
CA SER A 399 -14.66 5.27 8.86
C SER A 399 -15.18 3.99 9.51
N GLY A 400 -15.89 3.18 8.75
CA GLY A 400 -16.43 1.92 9.24
C GLY A 400 -17.56 1.40 8.37
N GLU A 401 -18.31 0.47 8.96
CA GLU A 401 -19.41 -0.20 8.24
C GLU A 401 -20.51 -0.59 9.23
N VAL A 402 -21.74 -0.36 8.85
CA VAL A 402 -22.92 -0.88 9.57
C VAL A 402 -23.59 -1.91 8.68
N THR A 403 -23.73 -3.13 9.17
CA THR A 403 -24.39 -4.21 8.45
C THR A 403 -25.62 -4.68 9.23
N THR A 404 -26.74 -4.80 8.52
CA THR A 404 -27.95 -5.48 9.03
C THR A 404 -28.26 -6.69 8.17
N LEU A 405 -28.26 -7.86 8.79
CA LEU A 405 -28.50 -9.14 8.16
C LEU A 405 -29.81 -9.74 8.66
N HIS A 406 -30.78 -9.90 7.77
CA HIS A 406 -32.03 -10.58 8.04
C HIS A 406 -31.97 -11.99 7.41
N VAL A 407 -32.06 -13.02 8.24
CA VAL A 407 -31.99 -14.41 7.80
C VAL A 407 -33.15 -15.21 8.36
N THR A 408 -33.70 -16.09 7.53
CA THR A 408 -34.75 -17.04 7.90
C THR A 408 -34.22 -18.45 7.68
N LEU A 409 -34.29 -19.25 8.74
CA LEU A 409 -33.95 -20.66 8.70
C LEU A 409 -35.25 -21.47 8.54
N GLU A 410 -35.34 -22.16 7.41
CA GLU A 410 -36.53 -22.91 7.03
C GLU A 410 -36.58 -24.30 7.74
N SER A 411 -37.76 -24.87 7.84
CA SER A 411 -37.96 -26.20 8.46
C SER A 411 -37.26 -27.34 7.71
N ASN A 412 -36.94 -27.15 6.41
CA ASN A 412 -36.16 -28.09 5.62
C ASN A 412 -34.65 -27.94 5.84
N GLY A 413 -34.21 -26.93 6.63
CA GLY A 413 -32.83 -26.64 6.95
C GLY A 413 -32.15 -25.65 6.00
N ASP A 414 -32.85 -25.13 5.01
CA ASP A 414 -32.32 -24.07 4.12
C ASP A 414 -32.31 -22.71 4.84
N LEU A 415 -31.32 -21.88 4.52
CA LEU A 415 -31.20 -20.52 5.02
C LEU A 415 -31.42 -19.54 3.87
N ASN A 416 -32.35 -18.61 4.03
CA ASN A 416 -32.58 -17.48 3.12
C ASN A 416 -32.25 -16.19 3.85
N GLY A 417 -31.58 -15.26 3.18
CA GLY A 417 -31.21 -14.00 3.82
C GLY A 417 -31.06 -12.82 2.88
N THR A 418 -31.13 -11.64 3.49
CA THR A 418 -30.80 -10.37 2.88
C THR A 418 -29.84 -9.60 3.78
N ALA A 419 -28.90 -8.88 3.21
CA ALA A 419 -28.05 -7.97 3.96
C ALA A 419 -28.18 -6.54 3.38
N GLU A 420 -28.15 -5.55 4.28
CA GLU A 420 -27.97 -4.15 3.93
C GLU A 420 -26.69 -3.67 4.58
N VAL A 421 -25.83 -2.99 3.80
CA VAL A 421 -24.50 -2.57 4.22
C VAL A 421 -24.33 -1.09 3.93
N GLU A 422 -24.01 -0.32 4.98
CA GLU A 422 -23.75 1.12 4.97
C GLU A 422 -22.30 1.42 5.34
N PRO A 423 -21.36 1.38 4.36
CA PRO A 423 -19.98 1.75 4.62
C PRO A 423 -19.81 3.29 4.70
N LYS A 424 -18.80 3.75 5.45
CA LYS A 424 -18.47 5.17 5.64
C LYS A 424 -16.98 5.43 5.45
N GLY A 425 -16.65 6.64 4.96
CA GLY A 425 -15.28 7.12 4.83
C GLY A 425 -14.43 6.19 3.95
N THR A 426 -13.25 5.79 4.42
CA THR A 426 -12.37 4.91 3.66
C THR A 426 -12.99 3.52 3.37
N MET A 427 -13.88 3.02 4.24
CA MET A 427 -14.62 1.78 3.97
C MET A 427 -15.63 1.96 2.82
N GLU A 428 -16.26 3.13 2.69
CA GLU A 428 -17.12 3.44 1.55
C GLU A 428 -16.31 3.40 0.24
N TRP A 429 -15.12 4.02 0.22
CA TRP A 429 -14.22 3.94 -0.91
C TRP A 429 -13.85 2.48 -1.26
N VAL A 430 -13.47 1.66 -0.27
CA VAL A 430 -13.15 0.23 -0.47
C VAL A 430 -14.32 -0.50 -1.13
N SER A 431 -15.54 -0.31 -0.61
CA SER A 431 -16.74 -0.96 -1.15
C SER A 431 -17.02 -0.53 -2.59
N ARG A 432 -16.98 0.78 -2.89
CA ARG A 432 -17.12 1.31 -4.26
C ARG A 432 -16.05 0.73 -5.19
N LYS A 433 -14.79 0.66 -4.74
CA LYS A 433 -13.67 0.11 -5.52
C LYS A 433 -13.88 -1.37 -5.86
N ILE A 434 -14.36 -2.16 -4.90
CA ILE A 434 -14.69 -3.56 -5.12
C ILE A 434 -15.80 -3.68 -6.19
N PHE A 435 -16.91 -2.95 -6.03
CA PHE A 435 -18.02 -3.00 -7.00
C PHE A 435 -17.64 -2.46 -8.37
N SER A 436 -16.73 -1.48 -8.46
CA SER A 436 -16.24 -0.97 -9.75
C SER A 436 -15.31 -1.95 -10.48
N SER A 437 -14.74 -2.94 -9.77
CA SER A 437 -13.74 -3.87 -10.32
C SER A 437 -14.35 -5.04 -11.11
N PHE A 438 -15.66 -5.25 -11.05
CA PHE A 438 -16.32 -6.34 -11.76
C PHE A 438 -17.58 -5.88 -12.49
N ALA A 439 -17.85 -6.52 -13.63
CA ALA A 439 -19.06 -6.23 -14.37
C ALA A 439 -20.32 -6.71 -13.60
N PRO A 440 -21.48 -6.07 -13.74
CA PRO A 440 -22.71 -6.45 -13.03
C PRO A 440 -23.08 -7.93 -13.16
N ILE A 441 -22.79 -8.55 -14.30
CA ILE A 441 -23.03 -9.99 -14.51
C ILE A 441 -22.21 -10.90 -13.57
N ALA A 442 -21.11 -10.40 -13.03
CA ALA A 442 -20.25 -11.14 -12.11
C ALA A 442 -20.73 -11.07 -10.65
N ALA A 443 -21.70 -10.21 -10.31
CA ALA A 443 -22.21 -10.01 -8.95
C ALA A 443 -22.61 -11.34 -8.27
N ARG A 444 -23.28 -12.23 -8.98
CA ARG A 444 -23.64 -13.58 -8.50
C ARG A 444 -22.43 -14.45 -8.17
N GLN A 445 -21.38 -14.37 -9.00
CA GLN A 445 -20.16 -15.14 -8.75
C GLN A 445 -19.41 -14.57 -7.55
N VAL A 446 -19.39 -13.26 -7.39
CA VAL A 446 -18.80 -12.59 -6.20
C VAL A 446 -19.58 -12.98 -4.95
N ALA A 447 -20.91 -12.92 -4.96
CA ALA A 447 -21.74 -13.33 -3.83
C ALA A 447 -21.50 -14.80 -3.44
N LYS A 448 -21.43 -15.71 -4.43
CA LYS A 448 -21.08 -17.11 -4.20
C LYS A 448 -19.69 -17.27 -3.59
N SER A 449 -18.70 -16.50 -4.04
CA SER A 449 -17.34 -16.54 -3.50
C SER A 449 -17.29 -16.00 -2.06
N THR A 450 -18.03 -14.94 -1.75
CA THR A 450 -18.17 -14.38 -0.39
C THR A 450 -18.79 -15.40 0.57
N LEU A 451 -19.90 -16.03 0.18
CA LEU A 451 -20.50 -17.11 0.97
C LEU A 451 -19.51 -18.25 1.22
N SER A 452 -18.77 -18.66 0.19
CA SER A 452 -17.76 -19.72 0.31
C SER A 452 -16.62 -19.33 1.25
N TYR A 453 -16.16 -18.08 1.20
CA TYR A 453 -15.15 -17.53 2.11
C TYR A 453 -15.64 -17.57 3.56
N ASN A 454 -16.92 -17.27 3.80
CA ASN A 454 -17.58 -17.35 5.10
C ASN A 454 -17.91 -18.79 5.54
N GLY A 455 -17.50 -19.81 4.76
CA GLY A 455 -17.75 -21.22 5.06
C GLY A 455 -19.17 -21.70 4.67
N GLU A 456 -19.92 -20.89 3.94
CA GLU A 456 -21.30 -21.13 3.54
C GLU A 456 -21.38 -21.55 2.06
N LYS A 457 -22.10 -22.62 1.76
CA LYS A 457 -22.23 -23.14 0.39
C LYS A 457 -23.58 -22.73 -0.18
N GLY A 458 -23.62 -21.59 -0.84
CA GLY A 458 -24.86 -21.00 -1.32
C GLY A 458 -24.72 -20.25 -2.64
N THR A 459 -25.79 -19.54 -2.97
CA THR A 459 -25.87 -18.58 -4.10
C THR A 459 -26.43 -17.27 -3.60
N GLY A 460 -26.13 -16.18 -4.29
CA GLY A 460 -26.66 -14.86 -3.93
C GLY A 460 -26.45 -13.87 -5.07
N ASP A 461 -26.90 -12.65 -4.85
CA ASP A 461 -26.71 -11.52 -5.77
C ASP A 461 -26.52 -10.22 -4.97
N TYR A 462 -25.86 -9.21 -5.58
CA TYR A 462 -25.68 -7.88 -5.01
C TYR A 462 -26.45 -6.83 -5.80
N HIS A 463 -26.97 -5.84 -5.08
CA HIS A 463 -27.69 -4.69 -5.62
C HIS A 463 -27.12 -3.41 -5.03
N HIS A 464 -26.78 -2.46 -5.86
CA HIS A 464 -26.20 -1.18 -5.45
C HIS A 464 -26.54 -0.06 -6.44
N GLY A 465 -26.43 1.19 -6.00
CA GLY A 465 -26.50 2.37 -6.86
C GLY A 465 -25.28 2.53 -7.75
N ASP A 466 -25.17 3.67 -8.42
CA ASP A 466 -24.00 3.99 -9.23
C ASP A 466 -22.76 4.20 -8.31
N VAL A 467 -21.72 3.40 -8.53
CA VAL A 467 -20.46 3.50 -7.77
C VAL A 467 -19.73 4.81 -8.04
N TYR A 468 -19.98 5.46 -9.17
CA TYR A 468 -19.38 6.74 -9.57
C TYR A 468 -20.18 7.98 -9.15
N ASP A 469 -21.38 7.82 -8.60
CA ASP A 469 -22.11 8.93 -7.99
C ASP A 469 -21.53 9.27 -6.61
N LEU A 470 -20.49 10.12 -6.59
CA LEU A 470 -19.80 10.54 -5.39
C LEU A 470 -20.59 11.58 -4.57
N SER A 471 -21.71 12.10 -5.09
CA SER A 471 -22.55 13.08 -4.42
C SER A 471 -23.38 12.48 -3.27
N GLN A 472 -23.60 11.16 -3.28
CA GLN A 472 -24.40 10.44 -2.30
C GLN A 472 -23.56 9.40 -1.54
N PRO A 473 -23.90 9.08 -0.28
CA PRO A 473 -23.35 7.92 0.41
C PRO A 473 -23.62 6.63 -0.39
N PHE A 474 -22.69 5.71 -0.37
CA PHE A 474 -22.84 4.42 -1.02
C PHE A 474 -23.46 3.40 -0.06
N VAL A 475 -24.57 2.82 -0.45
CA VAL A 475 -25.23 1.72 0.26
C VAL A 475 -25.44 0.59 -0.73
N TYR A 476 -25.24 -0.64 -0.29
CA TYR A 476 -25.53 -1.81 -1.10
C TYR A 476 -26.30 -2.86 -0.32
N GLN A 477 -27.02 -3.67 -1.06
CA GLN A 477 -27.82 -4.76 -0.54
C GLN A 477 -27.43 -6.07 -1.21
N SER A 478 -27.75 -7.16 -0.57
CA SER A 478 -27.59 -8.49 -1.15
C SER A 478 -28.74 -9.41 -0.73
N GLU A 479 -29.01 -10.39 -1.57
CA GLU A 479 -29.87 -11.53 -1.24
C GLU A 479 -29.09 -12.82 -1.44
N PHE A 480 -29.36 -13.84 -0.61
CA PHE A 480 -28.66 -15.12 -0.70
C PHE A 480 -29.46 -16.28 -0.16
N GLN A 481 -29.06 -17.47 -0.59
CA GLN A 481 -29.61 -18.74 -0.13
C GLN A 481 -28.49 -19.74 0.12
N VAL A 482 -28.57 -20.45 1.26
CA VAL A 482 -27.63 -21.50 1.67
C VAL A 482 -28.42 -22.78 1.92
N PRO A 483 -28.44 -23.74 0.98
CA PRO A 483 -29.15 -25.01 1.16
C PRO A 483 -28.54 -25.84 2.29
N GLN A 484 -29.40 -26.53 3.06
CA GLN A 484 -28.99 -27.46 4.10
C GLN A 484 -28.03 -26.86 5.16
N TYR A 485 -28.26 -25.60 5.53
CA TYR A 485 -27.48 -24.91 6.56
C TYR A 485 -27.65 -25.59 7.94
N ALA A 486 -28.84 -26.10 8.25
CA ALA A 486 -29.18 -26.81 9.46
C ALA A 486 -29.90 -28.11 9.17
N ARG A 487 -30.09 -28.93 10.22
CA ARG A 487 -30.85 -30.18 10.15
C ARG A 487 -31.93 -30.23 11.23
N PHE A 488 -33.18 -30.30 10.82
CA PHE A 488 -34.31 -30.38 11.72
C PHE A 488 -34.97 -31.76 11.67
N PRO A 489 -35.58 -32.24 12.80
CA PRO A 489 -35.92 -31.48 14.02
C PRO A 489 -34.83 -31.42 15.11
N GLY A 490 -33.62 -31.69 14.90
CA GLY A 490 -32.58 -31.61 15.91
C GLY A 490 -32.48 -32.85 16.82
N PRO A 491 -31.60 -32.84 17.86
CA PRO A 491 -30.79 -31.70 18.30
C PRO A 491 -29.69 -31.34 17.33
N GLY A 492 -29.32 -30.05 17.28
CA GLY A 492 -28.32 -29.51 16.36
C GLY A 492 -27.57 -28.31 16.92
N ALA A 493 -26.58 -27.87 16.15
CA ALA A 493 -25.81 -26.67 16.43
C ALA A 493 -25.46 -25.95 15.12
N ILE A 494 -25.70 -24.64 15.08
CA ILE A 494 -25.37 -23.78 13.95
C ILE A 494 -24.46 -22.65 14.40
N GLN A 495 -23.59 -22.16 13.50
CA GLN A 495 -22.95 -20.88 13.67
C GLN A 495 -23.96 -19.75 13.39
N VAL A 496 -23.68 -18.54 13.84
CA VAL A 496 -24.42 -17.37 13.39
C VAL A 496 -24.10 -17.16 11.92
N PRO A 497 -25.11 -17.11 11.03
CA PRO A 497 -24.86 -16.90 9.61
C PRO A 497 -24.11 -15.57 9.37
N LEU A 498 -23.16 -15.59 8.45
CA LEU A 498 -22.47 -14.39 7.95
C LEU A 498 -23.05 -13.94 6.61
N GLY A 499 -23.58 -14.89 5.82
CA GLY A 499 -24.16 -14.62 4.52
C GLY A 499 -23.20 -13.91 3.59
N THR A 500 -23.72 -12.92 2.89
CA THR A 500 -22.98 -11.99 2.04
C THR A 500 -22.68 -10.69 2.79
N ASN A 501 -22.32 -10.78 4.08
CA ASN A 501 -21.94 -9.65 4.93
C ASN A 501 -20.91 -8.73 4.24
N GLY A 502 -20.78 -7.50 4.72
CA GLY A 502 -19.94 -6.44 4.13
C GLY A 502 -18.48 -6.85 3.91
N PHE A 503 -17.83 -6.21 2.97
CA PHE A 503 -16.41 -6.47 2.66
C PHE A 503 -15.47 -6.01 3.77
N GLY A 504 -15.93 -5.12 4.66
CA GLY A 504 -15.22 -4.67 5.86
C GLY A 504 -15.70 -5.31 7.14
N ASN A 505 -16.27 -6.50 7.08
CA ASN A 505 -16.84 -7.20 8.25
C ASN A 505 -15.77 -7.46 9.33
N ILE A 506 -16.23 -7.57 10.59
CA ILE A 506 -15.36 -7.70 11.76
C ILE A 506 -14.43 -8.92 11.65
N ALA A 507 -14.90 -10.05 11.09
CA ALA A 507 -14.10 -11.26 10.94
C ALA A 507 -12.90 -11.04 10.00
N SER A 508 -13.04 -10.20 8.97
CA SER A 508 -12.00 -9.94 7.98
C SER A 508 -10.90 -8.99 8.48
N ILE A 509 -11.12 -8.27 9.58
CA ILE A 509 -10.17 -7.28 10.11
C ILE A 509 -8.97 -7.94 10.80
N PHE A 510 -9.11 -9.19 11.27
CA PHE A 510 -8.10 -9.90 12.07
C PHE A 510 -7.57 -11.17 11.39
N PRO A 511 -7.02 -11.13 10.14
CA PRO A 511 -6.63 -12.35 9.45
C PRO A 511 -5.28 -12.95 9.92
N PHE A 512 -4.39 -12.18 10.58
CA PHE A 512 -2.97 -12.53 10.74
C PHE A 512 -2.45 -12.43 12.19
N PHE A 513 -3.24 -12.79 13.20
CA PHE A 513 -2.87 -12.64 14.61
C PHE A 513 -2.49 -13.96 15.31
N GLU A 514 -1.94 -14.92 14.57
CA GLU A 514 -1.49 -16.21 15.13
C GLU A 514 -0.21 -16.08 15.98
N PRO A 515 0.87 -15.36 15.55
CA PRO A 515 2.08 -15.21 16.33
C PRO A 515 1.82 -14.58 17.70
N GLU A 516 2.60 -14.96 18.72
CA GLU A 516 2.46 -14.40 20.08
C GLU A 516 3.01 -12.99 20.20
N THR A 517 4.01 -12.66 19.39
CA THR A 517 4.70 -11.37 19.33
C THR A 517 4.87 -10.96 17.89
N CYS A 518 5.12 -9.68 17.66
CA CYS A 518 5.64 -9.15 16.41
C CYS A 518 6.89 -8.32 16.70
N ASP A 519 7.79 -8.24 15.73
CA ASP A 519 9.03 -7.46 15.83
C ASP A 519 8.87 -6.06 15.22
N PHE A 520 7.88 -5.87 14.33
CA PHE A 520 7.69 -4.63 13.58
C PHE A 520 6.31 -4.01 13.83
N ALA A 521 6.21 -2.69 13.64
CA ALA A 521 4.95 -1.98 13.72
C ALA A 521 3.99 -2.45 12.61
N MET A 522 2.67 -2.39 12.90
CA MET A 522 1.60 -2.80 11.96
C MET A 522 0.68 -1.62 11.66
N PRO A 523 0.40 -1.29 10.39
CA PRO A 523 -0.67 -0.38 10.03
C PRO A 523 -2.03 -0.96 10.46
N PHE A 524 -2.72 -0.26 11.35
CA PHE A 524 -4.03 -0.68 11.85
C PHE A 524 -4.93 0.55 12.06
N PRO A 525 -5.50 1.11 10.98
CA PRO A 525 -6.28 2.34 11.04
C PRO A 525 -7.54 2.23 11.90
N ASN A 526 -7.90 3.34 12.54
CA ASN A 526 -9.11 3.46 13.34
C ASN A 526 -10.37 3.23 12.49
N ARG A 527 -11.37 2.55 13.09
CA ARG A 527 -12.65 2.26 12.46
C ARG A 527 -13.71 1.84 13.47
N HIS A 528 -14.97 1.93 13.08
CA HIS A 528 -16.10 1.41 13.86
C HIS A 528 -16.97 0.53 12.95
N VAL A 529 -17.15 -0.73 13.33
CA VAL A 529 -17.94 -1.71 12.56
C VAL A 529 -19.00 -2.31 13.47
N VAL A 530 -20.26 -2.26 13.01
CA VAL A 530 -21.41 -2.83 13.72
C VAL A 530 -22.10 -3.83 12.80
N GLU A 531 -22.30 -5.04 13.30
CA GLU A 531 -23.02 -6.10 12.60
C GLU A 531 -24.22 -6.54 13.43
N THR A 532 -25.40 -6.47 12.85
CA THR A 532 -26.65 -6.98 13.46
C THR A 532 -27.19 -8.12 12.63
N THR A 533 -27.29 -9.32 13.21
CA THR A 533 -27.94 -10.48 12.59
C THR A 533 -29.26 -10.74 13.26
N ILE A 534 -30.33 -10.77 12.50
CA ILE A 534 -31.69 -11.08 12.91
C ILE A 534 -32.05 -12.42 12.30
N LEU A 535 -31.94 -13.51 13.08
CA LEU A 535 -32.12 -14.89 12.65
C LEU A 535 -33.50 -15.41 13.11
N THR A 536 -34.42 -15.57 12.18
CA THR A 536 -35.72 -16.22 12.42
C THR A 536 -35.55 -17.72 12.37
N LEU A 537 -35.95 -18.41 13.42
CA LEU A 537 -35.95 -19.89 13.53
C LEU A 537 -37.29 -20.47 13.07
N PRO A 538 -37.33 -21.73 12.58
CA PRO A 538 -38.57 -22.42 12.23
C PRO A 538 -39.52 -22.52 13.43
N ASP A 539 -40.83 -22.59 13.14
CA ASP A 539 -41.86 -22.74 14.18
C ASP A 539 -41.59 -23.92 15.12
N GLY A 540 -41.67 -23.63 16.40
CA GLY A 540 -41.44 -24.63 17.45
C GLY A 540 -39.98 -24.91 17.78
N VAL A 541 -39.03 -24.39 17.01
CA VAL A 541 -37.58 -24.48 17.30
C VAL A 541 -37.19 -23.40 18.29
N LYS A 542 -36.52 -23.78 19.37
CA LYS A 542 -35.99 -22.84 20.37
C LYS A 542 -34.53 -23.16 20.66
N PRO A 543 -33.68 -22.15 20.83
CA PRO A 543 -32.32 -22.39 21.29
C PRO A 543 -32.31 -23.09 22.65
N THR A 544 -31.52 -24.15 22.78
CA THR A 544 -31.20 -24.78 24.07
C THR A 544 -30.04 -24.06 24.75
N SER A 545 -29.17 -23.42 23.97
CA SER A 545 -28.11 -22.53 24.45
C SER A 545 -27.74 -21.49 23.39
N LEU A 546 -27.51 -20.28 23.86
CA LEU A 546 -26.90 -19.19 23.07
C LEU A 546 -25.43 -19.04 23.46
N PRO A 547 -24.57 -18.51 22.54
CA PRO A 547 -23.23 -18.12 22.90
C PRO A 547 -23.18 -17.10 24.03
N LEU A 548 -22.09 -17.08 24.78
CA LEU A 548 -21.85 -16.07 25.80
C LEU A 548 -21.49 -14.73 25.14
N SER A 549 -22.07 -13.66 25.67
CA SER A 549 -21.68 -12.30 25.25
C SER A 549 -20.20 -12.02 25.54
N VAL A 550 -19.56 -11.30 24.65
CA VAL A 550 -18.16 -10.85 24.81
C VAL A 550 -18.17 -9.35 25.13
N ASP A 551 -17.35 -8.93 26.08
CA ASP A 551 -17.03 -7.52 26.32
C ASP A 551 -15.55 -7.44 26.65
N ILE A 552 -14.75 -6.93 25.69
CA ILE A 552 -13.31 -6.77 25.83
C ILE A 552 -12.93 -5.35 25.42
N ALA A 553 -12.15 -4.70 26.27
CA ALA A 553 -11.59 -3.38 26.00
C ALA A 553 -10.07 -3.41 26.16
N SER A 554 -9.39 -2.57 25.39
CA SER A 554 -7.95 -2.37 25.41
C SER A 554 -7.62 -0.90 25.06
N PRO A 555 -6.37 -0.45 25.23
CA PRO A 555 -5.95 0.88 24.75
C PRO A 555 -6.12 1.10 23.23
N LEU A 556 -6.34 0.03 22.45
CA LEU A 556 -6.49 0.07 20.99
C LEU A 556 -7.96 0.05 20.55
N GLY A 557 -8.92 -0.09 21.48
CA GLY A 557 -10.34 -0.13 21.17
C GLY A 557 -11.09 -1.18 21.97
N ALA A 558 -12.29 -1.54 21.52
CA ALA A 558 -13.18 -2.46 22.20
C ALA A 558 -13.91 -3.38 21.21
N TYR A 559 -14.21 -4.59 21.64
CA TYR A 559 -15.12 -5.50 20.96
C TYR A 559 -16.20 -5.97 21.91
N ARG A 560 -17.46 -5.89 21.47
CA ARG A 560 -18.63 -6.38 22.20
C ARG A 560 -19.47 -7.25 21.32
N SER A 561 -20.01 -8.33 21.88
CA SER A 561 -21.07 -9.11 21.25
C SER A 561 -22.17 -9.44 22.24
N SER A 562 -23.41 -9.53 21.75
CA SER A 562 -24.58 -9.90 22.54
C SER A 562 -25.49 -10.80 21.74
N TYR A 563 -26.18 -11.72 22.46
CA TYR A 563 -27.09 -12.71 21.91
C TYR A 563 -28.39 -12.70 22.70
N ALA A 564 -29.51 -12.56 22.01
CA ALA A 564 -30.83 -12.57 22.61
C ALA A 564 -31.78 -13.45 21.80
N PHE A 565 -32.70 -14.17 22.48
CA PHE A 565 -33.77 -14.89 21.81
C PHE A 565 -35.12 -14.39 22.32
N HIS A 566 -35.99 -13.99 21.41
CA HIS A 566 -37.35 -13.55 21.71
C HIS A 566 -38.27 -13.89 20.53
N ASP A 567 -39.44 -14.48 20.83
CA ASP A 567 -40.51 -14.75 19.85
C ASP A 567 -40.04 -15.44 18.54
N GLY A 568 -39.22 -16.48 18.66
CA GLY A 568 -38.71 -17.24 17.51
C GLY A 568 -37.52 -16.60 16.79
N VAL A 569 -37.04 -15.46 17.25
CA VAL A 569 -35.94 -14.71 16.63
C VAL A 569 -34.72 -14.67 17.53
N VAL A 570 -33.57 -15.02 17.00
CA VAL A 570 -32.26 -14.76 17.63
C VAL A 570 -31.69 -13.49 17.06
N THR A 571 -31.44 -12.53 17.93
CA THR A 571 -30.73 -11.27 17.57
C THR A 571 -29.29 -11.33 18.05
N VAL A 572 -28.34 -11.12 17.16
CA VAL A 572 -26.92 -11.03 17.46
C VAL A 572 -26.43 -9.65 17.06
N ILE A 573 -25.77 -8.96 18.00
CA ILE A 573 -25.14 -7.67 17.73
C ILE A 573 -23.65 -7.83 18.02
N ARG A 574 -22.80 -7.43 17.08
CA ARG A 574 -21.35 -7.36 17.21
C ARG A 574 -20.91 -5.92 16.93
N ASP A 575 -20.10 -5.36 17.80
CA ASP A 575 -19.64 -3.98 17.77
C ASP A 575 -18.13 -3.97 18.00
N LEU A 576 -17.38 -3.57 16.99
CA LEU A 576 -15.93 -3.41 17.03
C LEU A 576 -15.57 -1.94 16.83
N THR A 577 -14.90 -1.36 17.81
CA THR A 577 -14.27 -0.05 17.70
C THR A 577 -12.76 -0.20 17.80
N ILE A 578 -12.02 0.25 16.78
CA ILE A 578 -10.56 0.44 16.82
C ILE A 578 -10.32 1.94 16.94
N SER A 579 -9.65 2.34 18.02
CA SER A 579 -9.40 3.75 18.32
C SER A 579 -8.11 3.90 19.12
N HIS A 580 -7.06 4.37 18.47
CA HIS A 580 -5.76 4.65 19.09
C HIS A 580 -5.07 5.83 18.39
N PRO A 581 -4.07 6.46 19.03
CA PRO A 581 -3.31 7.52 18.38
C PRO A 581 -2.52 7.01 17.17
N GLY A 582 -2.62 7.74 16.05
CA GLY A 582 -1.91 7.38 14.82
C GLY A 582 -2.57 6.26 14.04
N VAL A 583 -1.78 5.57 13.22
CA VAL A 583 -2.22 4.43 12.38
C VAL A 583 -1.39 3.18 12.61
N LEU A 584 -0.26 3.29 13.33
CA LEU A 584 0.65 2.18 13.58
C LEU A 584 0.46 1.63 15.00
N VAL A 585 0.19 0.34 15.09
CA VAL A 585 0.28 -0.43 16.34
C VAL A 585 1.73 -0.87 16.52
N GLN A 586 2.34 -0.49 17.64
CA GLN A 586 3.73 -0.82 17.95
C GLN A 586 3.86 -2.25 18.49
N PRO A 587 5.04 -2.88 18.42
CA PRO A 587 5.26 -4.26 18.91
C PRO A 587 4.83 -4.47 20.37
N ASP A 588 5.01 -3.50 21.25
CA ASP A 588 4.60 -3.57 22.66
C ASP A 588 3.07 -3.50 22.86
N GLN A 589 2.34 -2.99 21.87
CA GLN A 589 0.87 -2.92 21.84
C GLN A 589 0.24 -4.17 21.23
N TYR A 590 0.99 -4.91 20.40
CA TYR A 590 0.52 -6.07 19.68
C TYR A 590 -0.18 -7.14 20.57
N PRO A 591 0.31 -7.48 21.78
CA PRO A 591 -0.39 -8.46 22.63
C PRO A 591 -1.83 -8.07 22.97
N ALA A 592 -2.11 -6.76 23.12
CA ALA A 592 -3.47 -6.28 23.37
C ALA A 592 -4.37 -6.43 22.14
N LEU A 593 -3.85 -6.14 20.95
CA LEU A 593 -4.54 -6.34 19.69
C LEU A 593 -4.82 -7.81 19.42
N ARG A 594 -3.81 -8.67 19.61
CA ARG A 594 -3.94 -10.14 19.49
C ARG A 594 -5.00 -10.71 20.43
N LYS A 595 -5.04 -10.25 21.68
CA LYS A 595 -6.07 -10.68 22.64
C LYS A 595 -7.48 -10.37 22.13
N MET A 596 -7.67 -9.19 21.54
CA MET A 596 -8.95 -8.78 20.91
C MET A 596 -9.25 -9.67 19.70
N ALA A 597 -8.29 -9.86 18.79
CA ALA A 597 -8.42 -10.70 17.61
C ALA A 597 -8.86 -12.14 17.96
N LEU A 598 -8.21 -12.76 18.97
CA LEU A 598 -8.56 -14.08 19.43
C LEU A 598 -9.94 -14.15 20.12
N ALA A 599 -10.39 -13.05 20.73
CA ALA A 599 -11.75 -12.99 21.29
C ALA A 599 -12.79 -12.91 20.17
N VAL A 600 -12.56 -12.08 19.15
CA VAL A 600 -13.39 -12.00 17.94
C VAL A 600 -13.48 -13.36 17.25
N GLN A 601 -12.35 -14.00 16.98
CA GLN A 601 -12.32 -15.32 16.33
C GLN A 601 -13.11 -16.37 17.11
N ARG A 602 -12.97 -16.42 18.43
CA ARG A 602 -13.75 -17.35 19.28
C ARG A 602 -15.24 -17.05 19.23
N ASP A 603 -15.64 -15.79 19.23
CA ASP A 603 -17.03 -15.38 19.13
C ASP A 603 -17.65 -15.79 17.79
N PHE A 604 -16.94 -15.57 16.68
CA PHE A 604 -17.40 -15.96 15.34
C PHE A 604 -17.50 -17.49 15.16
N HIS A 605 -16.72 -18.29 15.89
CA HIS A 605 -16.80 -19.75 15.89
C HIS A 605 -17.79 -20.31 16.91
N SER A 606 -18.44 -19.46 17.71
CA SER A 606 -19.45 -19.89 18.67
C SER A 606 -20.71 -20.41 17.99
N ARG A 607 -21.47 -21.26 18.67
CA ARG A 607 -22.63 -21.93 18.09
C ARG A 607 -23.89 -21.75 18.93
N ILE A 608 -25.00 -21.57 18.23
CA ILE A 608 -26.35 -21.68 18.80
C ILE A 608 -26.73 -23.14 18.77
N THR A 609 -27.11 -23.74 19.93
CA THR A 609 -27.64 -25.12 19.99
C THR A 609 -29.14 -25.10 20.09
N TYR A 610 -29.82 -26.09 19.51
CA TYR A 610 -31.29 -26.21 19.50
C TYR A 610 -31.75 -27.65 19.58
#